data_abb31437231e3890e839d99184fe6b3d
#
_entry.id   abb31437231e3890e839d99184fe6b3d
#
_cell.length_a   1.000
_cell.length_b   1.000
_cell.length_c   1.000
_cell.angle_alpha   90.00
_cell.angle_beta   90.00
_cell.angle_gamma   90.00
#
_symmetry.space_group_name_H-M   'P 1'
#
loop_
_entity.id
_entity.type
_entity.pdbx_description
1 polymer ?
#
loop_
_entity_poly.entity_id
_entity_poly.type
_entity_poly.pdbx_seq_one_letter_code
_entity_poly.pdbx_strand_id
1 'polypeptide(L)'
;NSSAASDVYKRQEKVFKKCAACHSIVKGGKNAIGPALYNVVGRKVGGVEDYKYSKALAAYDKNWTFEELNGFLIKPAKWIKGTKMAYAGLRKEKDRASVIKYLNENSDSPLPLP
;
A
#
# COMPACT_ATOMS: atom_id res chain seq x y z
N ASN A 1 -21.05 -15.02 6.61
CA ASN A 1 -21.76 -14.45 7.76
C ASN A 1 -20.96 -13.27 8.34
N SER A 2 -21.57 -12.54 9.28
CA SER A 2 -20.96 -11.35 9.85
C SER A 2 -19.67 -11.64 10.63
N SER A 3 -19.56 -12.80 11.29
CA SER A 3 -18.34 -13.20 12.00
C SER A 3 -17.17 -13.39 11.05
N ALA A 4 -17.38 -14.08 9.93
CA ALA A 4 -16.35 -14.29 8.93
C ALA A 4 -15.89 -12.95 8.31
N ALA A 5 -16.83 -12.07 7.99
CA ALA A 5 -16.53 -10.74 7.46
C ALA A 5 -15.74 -9.91 8.47
N SER A 6 -16.13 -9.96 9.75
CA SER A 6 -15.44 -9.26 10.83
C SER A 6 -14.01 -9.78 11.01
N ASP A 7 -13.79 -11.08 10.92
CA ASP A 7 -12.46 -11.69 11.04
C ASP A 7 -11.55 -11.29 9.89
N VAL A 8 -12.07 -11.25 8.66
CA VAL A 8 -11.34 -10.79 7.48
C VAL A 8 -10.90 -9.34 7.66
N TYR A 9 -11.81 -8.48 8.11
CA TYR A 9 -11.51 -7.07 8.32
C TYR A 9 -10.43 -6.87 9.41
N LYS A 10 -10.57 -7.59 10.52
CA LYS A 10 -9.58 -7.54 11.61
C LYS A 10 -8.19 -7.97 11.13
N ARG A 11 -8.14 -8.98 10.28
CA ARG A 11 -6.86 -9.43 9.71
C ARG A 11 -6.23 -8.34 8.85
N GLN A 12 -7.04 -7.67 8.02
CA GLN A 12 -6.56 -6.56 7.19
C GLN A 12 -5.95 -5.46 8.05
N GLU A 13 -6.65 -5.03 9.09
CA GLU A 13 -6.16 -4.01 10.01
C GLU A 13 -4.88 -4.45 10.72
N LYS A 14 -4.83 -5.71 11.14
CA LYS A 14 -3.65 -6.25 11.82
C LYS A 14 -2.41 -6.21 10.93
N VAL A 15 -2.55 -6.60 9.66
CA VAL A 15 -1.44 -6.55 8.72
C VAL A 15 -1.04 -5.10 8.46
N PHE A 16 -2.02 -4.21 8.30
CA PHE A 16 -1.74 -2.79 8.05
C PHE A 16 -0.98 -2.12 9.18
N LYS A 17 -1.10 -2.60 10.41
CA LYS A 17 -0.32 -2.05 11.54
C LYS A 17 1.18 -2.02 11.26
N LYS A 18 1.67 -2.94 10.44
CA LYS A 18 3.08 -2.97 10.02
C LYS A 18 3.46 -1.79 9.13
N CYS A 19 2.47 -1.14 8.55
CA CYS A 19 2.64 0.02 7.65
C CYS A 19 2.34 1.34 8.36
N ALA A 20 1.52 1.29 9.40
CA ALA A 20 0.97 2.48 10.07
C ALA A 20 2.02 3.34 10.77
N ALA A 21 3.17 2.78 11.09
CA ALA A 21 4.28 3.55 11.68
C ALA A 21 4.80 4.63 10.72
N CYS A 22 4.68 4.40 9.41
CA CYS A 22 5.21 5.29 8.38
C CYS A 22 4.15 5.92 7.50
N HIS A 23 2.95 5.34 7.44
CA HIS A 23 1.89 5.75 6.51
C HIS A 23 0.56 6.00 7.19
N SER A 24 -0.15 7.03 6.74
CA SER A 24 -1.55 7.23 7.08
C SER A 24 -2.43 6.57 6.02
N ILE A 25 -3.58 6.03 6.45
CA ILE A 25 -4.59 5.44 5.55
C ILE A 25 -5.87 6.25 5.52
N VAL A 26 -6.03 7.22 6.41
CA VAL A 26 -7.30 7.96 6.51
C VAL A 26 -7.44 8.96 5.37
N LYS A 27 -8.67 9.21 4.94
CA LYS A 27 -8.97 10.20 3.91
C LYS A 27 -8.51 11.58 4.37
N GLY A 28 -7.75 12.26 3.52
CA GLY A 28 -7.18 13.56 3.87
C GLY A 28 -6.02 13.50 4.85
N GLY A 29 -5.52 12.30 5.14
CA GLY A 29 -4.38 12.12 6.03
C GLY A 29 -3.10 12.75 5.51
N LYS A 30 -2.21 13.11 6.42
CA LYS A 30 -0.95 13.76 6.08
C LYS A 30 0.13 12.73 5.76
N ASN A 31 1.10 13.14 4.95
CA ASN A 31 2.32 12.37 4.77
C ASN A 31 3.10 12.34 6.09
N ALA A 32 3.81 11.25 6.30
CA ALA A 32 4.67 11.06 7.47
C ALA A 32 6.05 10.61 6.97
N ILE A 33 6.62 9.56 7.55
CA ILE A 33 7.87 8.97 7.03
C ILE A 33 7.65 8.50 5.60
N GLY A 34 6.48 7.88 5.32
CA GLY A 34 6.05 7.55 3.98
C GLY A 34 4.86 8.42 3.53
N PRO A 35 4.49 8.36 2.26
CA PRO A 35 3.35 9.13 1.74
C PRO A 35 2.02 8.59 2.28
N ALA A 36 1.00 9.45 2.32
CA ALA A 36 -0.36 9.04 2.65
C ALA A 36 -0.85 8.00 1.65
N LEU A 37 -1.53 6.97 2.14
CA LEU A 37 -1.93 5.81 1.32
C LEU A 37 -3.41 5.80 0.92
N TYR A 38 -4.23 6.74 1.40
CA TYR A 38 -5.60 6.83 0.91
C TYR A 38 -5.59 7.05 -0.60
N ASN A 39 -6.39 6.31 -1.35
CA ASN A 39 -6.39 6.33 -2.83
C ASN A 39 -5.12 5.77 -3.49
N VAL A 40 -4.30 4.99 -2.78
CA VAL A 40 -3.04 4.50 -3.38
C VAL A 40 -3.28 3.50 -4.51
N VAL A 41 -4.31 2.65 -4.42
CA VAL A 41 -4.60 1.68 -5.47
C VAL A 41 -5.05 2.41 -6.73
N GLY A 42 -4.34 2.18 -7.82
CA GLY A 42 -4.58 2.85 -9.10
C GLY A 42 -3.85 4.18 -9.27
N ARG A 43 -3.25 4.71 -8.21
CA ARG A 43 -2.51 5.99 -8.25
C ARG A 43 -1.15 5.79 -8.91
N LYS A 44 -0.67 6.84 -9.59
CA LYS A 44 0.67 6.80 -10.16
C LYS A 44 1.71 6.61 -9.05
N VAL A 45 2.67 5.73 -9.28
CA VAL A 45 3.81 5.54 -8.37
C VAL A 45 4.57 6.87 -8.29
N GLY A 46 4.87 7.30 -7.07
CA GLY A 46 5.51 8.60 -6.87
C GLY A 46 4.58 9.79 -7.09
N GLY A 47 3.26 9.58 -7.03
CA GLY A 47 2.28 10.57 -7.46
C GLY A 47 1.78 11.56 -6.42
N VAL A 48 2.16 11.43 -5.14
CA VAL A 48 1.75 12.41 -4.12
C VAL A 48 2.61 13.66 -4.28
N GLU A 49 1.97 14.80 -4.57
CA GLU A 49 2.68 16.03 -4.93
C GLU A 49 3.56 16.60 -3.82
N ASP A 50 3.10 16.51 -2.59
CA ASP A 50 3.77 17.11 -1.44
C ASP A 50 4.63 16.11 -0.64
N TYR A 51 5.00 15.01 -1.27
CA TYR A 51 5.91 14.02 -0.67
C TYR A 51 7.18 13.88 -1.49
N LYS A 52 8.33 13.88 -0.81
CA LYS A 52 9.61 13.72 -1.49
C LYS A 52 9.98 12.24 -1.61
N TYR A 53 9.77 11.71 -2.80
CA TYR A 53 10.12 10.32 -3.12
C TYR A 53 11.61 10.14 -3.39
N SER A 54 12.09 8.90 -3.34
CA SER A 54 13.38 8.55 -3.91
C SER A 54 13.37 8.82 -5.42
N LYS A 55 14.54 9.01 -6.01
CA LYS A 55 14.65 9.17 -7.47
C LYS A 55 14.04 7.97 -8.20
N ALA A 56 14.26 6.76 -7.66
CA ALA A 56 13.75 5.54 -8.26
C ALA A 56 12.21 5.52 -8.34
N LEU A 57 11.52 5.89 -7.25
CA LEU A 57 10.07 5.94 -7.27
C LEU A 57 9.54 7.09 -8.12
N ALA A 58 10.17 8.24 -8.06
CA ALA A 58 9.75 9.38 -8.87
C ALA A 58 9.84 9.09 -10.38
N ALA A 59 10.79 8.27 -10.77
CA ALA A 59 11.02 7.91 -12.17
C ALA A 59 10.29 6.63 -12.61
N TYR A 60 9.64 5.94 -11.68
CA TYR A 60 8.98 4.67 -11.97
C TYR A 60 7.64 4.93 -12.66
N ASP A 61 7.60 4.76 -13.96
CA ASP A 61 6.47 5.17 -14.80
C ASP A 61 5.39 4.09 -14.86
N LYS A 62 4.75 3.82 -13.73
CA LYS A 62 3.64 2.88 -13.60
C LYS A 62 2.66 3.34 -12.54
N ASN A 63 1.47 2.74 -12.55
CA ASN A 63 0.48 2.96 -11.51
C ASN A 63 0.49 1.80 -10.52
N TRP A 64 0.02 2.06 -9.31
CA TRP A 64 -0.13 1.02 -8.29
C TRP A 64 -1.33 0.12 -8.59
N THR A 65 -1.15 -0.79 -9.54
CA THR A 65 -2.10 -1.88 -9.77
C THR A 65 -1.98 -2.91 -8.66
N PHE A 66 -2.93 -3.84 -8.55
CA PHE A 66 -2.82 -4.94 -7.59
C PHE A 66 -1.52 -5.73 -7.80
N GLU A 67 -1.15 -5.96 -9.06
CA GLU A 67 0.07 -6.68 -9.41
C GLU A 67 1.33 -5.95 -8.94
N GLU A 68 1.41 -4.63 -9.21
CA GLU A 68 2.55 -3.82 -8.77
C GLU A 68 2.65 -3.76 -7.25
N LEU A 69 1.52 -3.59 -6.57
CA LEU A 69 1.49 -3.59 -5.10
C LEU A 69 1.97 -4.93 -4.55
N ASN A 70 1.48 -6.03 -5.12
CA ASN A 70 1.87 -7.35 -4.66
C ASN A 70 3.38 -7.58 -4.83
N GLY A 71 3.92 -7.26 -5.99
CA GLY A 71 5.36 -7.41 -6.25
C GLY A 71 6.21 -6.54 -5.34
N PHE A 72 5.83 -5.28 -5.18
CA PHE A 72 6.55 -4.35 -4.32
C PHE A 72 6.53 -4.80 -2.86
N LEU A 73 5.39 -5.28 -2.37
CA LEU A 73 5.23 -5.67 -0.97
C LEU A 73 5.96 -6.96 -0.61
N ILE A 74 6.30 -7.79 -1.58
CA ILE A 74 7.14 -8.98 -1.30
C ILE A 74 8.48 -8.52 -0.73
N LYS A 75 9.12 -7.57 -1.40
CA LYS A 75 10.39 -6.99 -0.96
C LYS A 75 10.59 -5.65 -1.70
N PRO A 76 10.22 -4.53 -1.07
CA PRO A 76 10.25 -3.24 -1.76
C PRO A 76 11.56 -2.90 -2.46
N ALA A 77 12.68 -3.09 -1.79
CA ALA A 77 14.01 -2.75 -2.35
C ALA A 77 14.41 -3.63 -3.53
N LYS A 78 13.81 -4.81 -3.66
CA LYS A 78 14.07 -5.69 -4.79
C LYS A 78 13.20 -5.35 -5.99
N TRP A 79 11.94 -4.99 -5.74
CA TRP A 79 11.01 -4.63 -6.81
C TRP A 79 11.36 -3.29 -7.45
N ILE A 80 11.64 -2.29 -6.62
CA ILE A 80 12.10 -0.98 -7.10
C ILE A 80 13.40 -0.64 -6.37
N LYS A 81 14.52 -0.94 -7.02
CA LYS A 81 15.84 -0.62 -6.47
C LYS A 81 15.97 0.88 -6.26
N GLY A 82 16.50 1.26 -5.12
CA GLY A 82 16.67 2.67 -4.79
C GLY A 82 15.50 3.28 -4.04
N THR A 83 14.44 2.51 -3.75
CA THR A 83 13.37 3.02 -2.88
C THR A 83 13.93 3.35 -1.51
N LYS A 84 13.47 4.47 -0.92
CA LYS A 84 13.86 4.81 0.44
C LYS A 84 13.00 4.13 1.50
N MET A 85 12.01 3.35 1.10
CA MET A 85 11.18 2.58 2.01
C MET A 85 11.99 1.44 2.61
N ALA A 86 12.26 1.54 3.91
CA ALA A 86 13.15 0.61 4.62
C ALA A 86 12.41 -0.62 5.18
N TYR A 87 11.36 -1.06 4.51
CA TYR A 87 10.56 -2.19 4.95
C TYR A 87 11.05 -3.48 4.30
N ALA A 88 11.21 -4.53 5.12
CA ALA A 88 11.74 -5.81 4.62
C ALA A 88 10.77 -6.53 3.67
N GLY A 89 9.48 -6.32 3.85
CA GLY A 89 8.45 -6.91 3.00
C GLY A 89 7.52 -7.85 3.74
N LEU A 90 6.42 -8.21 3.06
CA LEU A 90 5.44 -9.18 3.53
C LEU A 90 5.63 -10.49 2.78
N ARG A 91 6.20 -11.49 3.44
CA ARG A 91 6.54 -12.77 2.80
C ARG A 91 5.31 -13.62 2.48
N LYS A 92 4.28 -13.55 3.34
CA LYS A 92 3.10 -14.39 3.20
C LYS A 92 2.12 -13.80 2.21
N GLU A 93 1.71 -14.60 1.24
CA GLU A 93 0.73 -14.20 0.24
C GLU A 93 -0.59 -13.74 0.86
N LYS A 94 -1.05 -14.43 1.90
CA LYS A 94 -2.29 -14.05 2.61
C LYS A 94 -2.20 -12.65 3.21
N ASP A 95 -1.05 -12.30 3.75
CA ASP A 95 -0.83 -10.97 4.34
C ASP A 95 -0.84 -9.89 3.27
N ARG A 96 -0.20 -10.15 2.13
CA ARG A 96 -0.22 -9.21 1.00
C ARG A 96 -1.64 -9.04 0.47
N ALA A 97 -2.35 -10.13 0.26
CA ALA A 97 -3.74 -10.07 -0.21
C ALA A 97 -4.63 -9.28 0.76
N SER A 98 -4.46 -9.50 2.07
CA SER A 98 -5.23 -8.79 3.09
C SER A 98 -4.95 -7.29 3.08
N VAL A 99 -3.68 -6.88 3.05
CA VAL A 99 -3.35 -5.45 3.07
C VAL A 99 -3.73 -4.75 1.76
N ILE A 100 -3.57 -5.42 0.63
CA ILE A 100 -3.97 -4.85 -0.66
C ILE A 100 -5.48 -4.62 -0.70
N LYS A 101 -6.26 -5.57 -0.21
CA LYS A 101 -7.71 -5.41 -0.09
C LYS A 101 -8.07 -4.23 0.82
N TYR A 102 -7.38 -4.10 1.94
CA TYR A 102 -7.56 -2.99 2.86
C TYR A 102 -7.24 -1.64 2.20
N LEU A 103 -6.13 -1.57 1.47
CA LEU A 103 -5.76 -0.36 0.73
C LEU A 103 -6.82 -0.01 -0.31
N ASN A 104 -7.34 -1.01 -1.01
CA ASN A 104 -8.36 -0.80 -2.03
C ASN A 104 -9.67 -0.29 -1.43
N GLU A 105 -10.04 -0.76 -0.26
CA GLU A 105 -11.25 -0.30 0.44
C GLU A 105 -11.12 1.14 0.93
N ASN A 106 -9.91 1.61 1.18
CA ASN A 106 -9.63 2.97 1.62
C ASN A 106 -9.34 3.88 0.42
N SER A 107 -10.33 4.02 -0.42
CA SER A 107 -10.27 4.78 -1.67
C SER A 107 -11.64 5.36 -1.97
N ASP A 108 -11.64 6.50 -2.68
CA ASP A 108 -12.86 7.10 -3.19
C ASP A 108 -13.51 6.22 -4.28
N SER A 109 -12.70 5.47 -5.01
CA SER A 109 -13.15 4.64 -6.14
C SER A 109 -12.43 3.29 -6.11
N PRO A 110 -12.80 2.38 -5.19
CA PRO A 110 -12.16 1.06 -5.15
C PRO A 110 -12.26 0.34 -6.49
N LEU A 111 -11.18 -0.29 -6.90
CA LEU A 111 -11.16 -1.09 -8.13
C LEU A 111 -11.84 -2.44 -7.88
N PRO A 112 -12.46 -3.05 -8.92
CA PRO A 112 -12.98 -4.40 -8.81
C PRO A 112 -11.85 -5.37 -8.48
N LEU A 113 -12.10 -6.27 -7.53
CA LEU A 113 -11.12 -7.31 -7.20
C LEU A 113 -11.09 -8.36 -8.32
N PRO A 114 -9.90 -8.92 -8.60
CA PRO A 114 -9.78 -9.97 -9.61
C PRO A 114 -10.51 -11.25 -9.24
#